data_363349565a7d0d92af9c9b8c463be8a1
#
_entry.id   363349565a7d0d92af9c9b8c463be8a1
#
_cell.length_a   1.000
_cell.length_b   1.000
_cell.length_c   1.000
_cell.angle_alpha   90.00
_cell.angle_beta   90.00
_cell.angle_gamma   90.00
#
_symmetry.space_group_name_H-M   'P 1'
#
loop_
_entity.id
_entity.type
_entity.pdbx_description
1 polymer ?
#
loop_
_entity_poly.entity_id
_entity_poly.type
_entity_poly.pdbx_seq_one_letter_code
_entity_poly.pdbx_strand_id
1 'polypeptide(L)'
;FSVSVRLPNHDCLEPVFGLAPVTSMHAARIELHFEARLPRLVERIDRAWPAQIMSPTLSGHPVEVMHNKAVATFRNMQPGWGYGVRWAW
;
A
#
# COMPACT_ATOMS: atom_id res chain seq x y z
N PHE A 1 -12.25 1.98 -8.02
CA PHE A 1 -11.30 2.99 -7.51
C PHE A 1 -9.87 2.60 -7.88
N SER A 2 -9.10 3.57 -8.35
CA SER A 2 -7.71 3.37 -8.72
C SER A 2 -6.92 4.61 -8.35
N VAL A 3 -5.74 4.43 -7.78
CA VAL A 3 -4.84 5.52 -7.42
C VAL A 3 -3.41 5.16 -7.80
N SER A 4 -2.69 6.14 -8.34
CA SER A 4 -1.27 6.01 -8.65
C SER A 4 -0.51 7.02 -7.80
N VAL A 5 0.55 6.56 -7.15
CA VAL A 5 1.41 7.39 -6.30
C VAL A 5 2.82 7.37 -6.88
N ARG A 6 3.39 8.55 -7.10
CA ARG A 6 4.78 8.70 -7.54
C ARG A 6 5.66 8.97 -6.34
N LEU A 7 6.82 8.31 -6.30
CA LEU A 7 7.75 8.39 -5.19
C LEU A 7 9.11 8.88 -5.70
N PRO A 8 9.23 10.19 -5.98
CA PRO A 8 10.47 10.73 -6.55
C PRO A 8 11.59 10.85 -5.54
N ASN A 9 11.27 11.00 -4.26
CA ASN A 9 12.25 11.21 -3.19
C ASN A 9 11.85 10.42 -1.96
N HIS A 10 12.64 9.41 -1.62
CA HIS A 10 12.35 8.52 -0.51
C HIS A 10 12.51 9.17 0.87
N ASP A 11 13.24 10.27 0.98
CA ASP A 11 13.58 10.87 2.28
C ASP A 11 12.41 11.65 2.90
N CYS A 12 11.42 12.01 2.10
CA CYS A 12 10.35 12.90 2.53
C CYS A 12 9.00 12.21 2.73
N LEU A 13 8.91 10.90 2.55
CA LEU A 13 7.65 10.20 2.52
C LEU A 13 7.59 9.10 3.57
N GLU A 14 6.45 9.01 4.24
CA GLU A 14 6.15 7.83 5.04
C GLU A 14 6.02 6.62 4.11
N PRO A 15 6.61 5.47 4.46
CA PRO A 15 6.65 4.32 3.57
C PRO A 15 5.33 3.53 3.59
N VAL A 16 4.21 4.23 3.46
CA VAL A 16 2.90 3.59 3.45
C VAL A 16 1.91 4.45 2.67
N PHE A 17 1.00 3.79 1.97
CA PHE A 17 -0.21 4.39 1.42
C PHE A 17 -1.39 3.49 1.77
N GLY A 18 -2.39 4.03 2.43
CA GLY A 18 -3.50 3.24 2.92
C GLY A 18 -4.85 3.84 2.59
N LEU A 19 -5.86 2.98 2.63
CA LEU A 19 -7.26 3.32 2.44
C LEU A 19 -8.04 2.80 3.63
N ALA A 20 -8.97 3.62 4.13
CA ALA A 20 -9.92 3.21 5.17
C ALA A 20 -11.31 3.59 4.70
N PRO A 21 -11.98 2.70 3.95
CA PRO A 21 -13.29 3.04 3.39
C PRO A 21 -14.33 3.24 4.49
N VAL A 22 -15.20 4.23 4.29
CA VAL A 22 -16.33 4.49 5.20
C VAL A 22 -17.58 3.71 4.79
N THR A 23 -17.60 3.22 3.55
CA THR A 23 -18.64 2.34 3.01
C THR A 23 -17.96 1.16 2.33
N SER A 24 -18.72 0.08 2.11
CA SER A 24 -18.18 -1.07 1.38
C SER A 24 -17.73 -0.65 -0.01
N MET A 25 -16.54 -1.11 -0.41
CA MET A 25 -15.99 -0.86 -1.74
C MET A 25 -15.78 -2.19 -2.46
N HIS A 26 -16.20 -2.24 -3.71
CA HIS A 26 -16.10 -3.46 -4.50
C HIS A 26 -14.66 -3.78 -4.87
N ALA A 27 -13.89 -2.79 -5.29
CA ALA A 27 -12.50 -2.98 -5.68
C ALA A 27 -11.71 -1.68 -5.58
N ALA A 28 -10.41 -1.82 -5.30
CA ALA A 28 -9.46 -0.72 -5.37
C ALA A 28 -8.13 -1.24 -5.91
N ARG A 29 -7.41 -0.37 -6.61
CA ARG A 29 -6.08 -0.67 -7.13
C ARG A 29 -5.14 0.46 -6.71
N ILE A 30 -4.01 0.11 -6.13
CA ILE A 30 -2.96 1.04 -5.74
C ILE A 30 -1.72 0.74 -6.57
N GLU A 31 -1.21 1.74 -7.28
CA GLU A 31 0.05 1.65 -8.00
C GLU A 31 1.06 2.57 -7.35
N LEU A 32 2.23 2.03 -7.05
CA LEU A 32 3.38 2.81 -6.57
C LEU A 32 4.42 2.87 -7.67
N HIS A 33 4.86 4.08 -8.01
CA HIS A 33 5.88 4.32 -9.03
C HIS A 33 7.14 4.84 -8.34
N PHE A 34 8.18 4.02 -8.33
CA PHE A 34 9.46 4.36 -7.68
C PHE A 34 10.37 5.01 -8.72
N GLU A 35 10.59 6.32 -8.60
CA GLU A 35 11.33 7.07 -9.62
C GLU A 35 12.82 7.20 -9.30
N ALA A 36 13.18 7.36 -8.03
CA ALA A 36 14.57 7.64 -7.64
C ALA A 36 15.31 6.42 -7.09
N ARG A 37 14.59 5.52 -6.42
CA ARG A 37 15.20 4.38 -5.74
C ARG A 37 14.20 3.24 -5.65
N LEU A 38 14.67 2.02 -5.82
CA LEU A 38 13.83 0.83 -5.63
C LEU A 38 13.79 0.46 -4.16
N PRO A 39 12.61 0.07 -3.65
CA PRO A 39 12.50 -0.39 -2.28
C PRO A 39 13.11 -1.78 -2.12
N ARG A 40 13.52 -2.08 -0.90
CA ARG A 40 14.00 -3.41 -0.53
C ARG A 40 12.85 -4.42 -0.45
N LEU A 41 11.68 -3.94 -0.03
CA LEU A 41 10.51 -4.78 0.19
C LEU A 41 9.25 -3.95 0.00
N VAL A 42 8.26 -4.53 -0.65
CA VAL A 42 6.90 -3.97 -0.73
C VAL A 42 5.94 -5.03 -0.22
N GLU A 43 5.05 -4.63 0.67
CA GLU A 43 4.04 -5.51 1.23
C GLU A 43 2.65 -4.91 1.08
N ARG A 44 1.66 -5.74 0.79
CA ARG A 44 0.27 -5.32 0.84
C ARG A 44 -0.33 -5.75 2.17
N ILE A 45 -1.14 -4.87 2.75
CA ILE A 45 -1.85 -5.11 4.00
C ILE A 45 -3.33 -5.18 3.70
N ASP A 46 -3.96 -6.27 4.10
CA ASP A 46 -5.37 -6.52 3.84
C ASP A 46 -6.09 -6.73 5.17
N ARG A 47 -7.13 -5.93 5.44
CA ARG A 47 -7.93 -6.00 6.66
C ARG A 47 -7.13 -5.84 7.94
N ALA A 48 -6.58 -4.67 8.14
CA ALA A 48 -5.94 -4.29 9.40
C ALA A 48 -6.70 -3.14 10.05
N TRP A 49 -6.53 -2.98 11.35
CA TRP A 49 -6.96 -1.73 11.97
C TRP A 49 -6.14 -0.60 11.35
N PRO A 50 -6.78 0.53 10.95
CA PRO A 50 -6.01 1.59 10.29
C PRO A 50 -4.77 2.04 11.07
N ALA A 51 -4.84 2.09 12.39
CA ALA A 51 -3.72 2.47 13.23
C ALA A 51 -2.58 1.45 13.24
N GLN A 52 -2.81 0.22 12.77
CA GLN A 52 -1.82 -0.85 12.79
C GLN A 52 -1.08 -1.04 11.48
N ILE A 53 -1.47 -0.32 10.42
CA ILE A 53 -0.86 -0.53 9.10
C ILE A 53 0.66 -0.30 9.15
N MET A 54 1.12 0.62 9.97
CA MET A 54 2.55 0.90 10.15
C MET A 54 3.22 0.03 11.20
N SER A 55 2.49 -0.83 11.89
CA SER A 55 3.07 -1.64 12.96
C SER A 55 4.10 -2.62 12.40
N PRO A 56 5.31 -2.67 12.95
CA PRO A 56 6.33 -3.62 12.49
C PRO A 56 5.97 -5.08 12.81
N THR A 57 5.02 -5.31 13.72
CA THR A 57 4.58 -6.67 14.07
C THR A 57 3.49 -7.19 13.15
N LEU A 58 2.88 -6.30 12.35
CA LEU A 58 1.86 -6.71 11.39
C LEU A 58 2.53 -7.25 10.14
N SER A 59 2.25 -8.50 9.82
CA SER A 59 2.77 -9.15 8.62
C SER A 59 1.92 -8.80 7.41
N GLY A 60 2.58 -8.42 6.32
CA GLY A 60 1.94 -8.20 5.04
C GLY A 60 2.27 -9.31 4.06
N HIS A 61 1.64 -9.25 2.89
CA HIS A 61 1.95 -10.15 1.78
C HIS A 61 2.91 -9.45 0.80
N PRO A 62 4.02 -10.08 0.40
CA PRO A 62 4.96 -9.47 -0.52
C PRO A 62 4.30 -9.09 -1.85
N VAL A 63 4.68 -7.94 -2.39
CA VAL A 63 4.26 -7.47 -3.71
C VAL A 63 5.51 -7.33 -4.56
N GLU A 64 5.47 -7.92 -5.75
CA GLU A 64 6.60 -7.85 -6.67
C GLU A 64 6.72 -6.47 -7.29
N VAL A 65 7.96 -5.96 -7.37
CA VAL A 65 8.27 -4.70 -8.04
C VAL A 65 8.77 -5.03 -9.44
N MET A 66 8.06 -4.52 -10.45
CA MET A 66 8.41 -4.73 -11.86
C MET A 66 8.43 -3.39 -12.57
N HIS A 67 9.52 -3.11 -13.31
CA HIS A 67 9.66 -1.85 -14.06
C HIS A 67 9.45 -0.62 -13.19
N ASN A 68 10.03 -0.61 -11.98
CA ASN A 68 9.92 0.47 -11.01
C ASN A 68 8.49 0.70 -10.51
N LYS A 69 7.64 -0.32 -10.62
CA LYS A 69 6.24 -0.20 -10.24
C LYS A 69 5.81 -1.39 -9.40
N ALA A 70 5.03 -1.12 -8.36
CA ALA A 70 4.35 -2.12 -7.56
C ALA A 70 2.84 -1.88 -7.64
N VAL A 71 2.07 -2.93 -7.83
CA VAL A 71 0.61 -2.84 -7.96
C VAL A 71 -0.03 -3.78 -6.95
N ALA A 72 -0.97 -3.25 -6.18
CA ALA A 72 -1.79 -4.04 -5.28
C ALA A 72 -3.27 -3.80 -5.59
N THR A 73 -4.05 -4.87 -5.63
CA THR A 73 -5.49 -4.80 -5.83
C THR A 73 -6.19 -5.36 -4.60
N PHE A 74 -7.30 -4.73 -4.24
CA PHE A 74 -8.12 -5.13 -3.09
C PHE A 74 -9.54 -5.32 -3.56
N ARG A 75 -10.22 -6.34 -3.04
CA ARG A 75 -11.60 -6.63 -3.39
C ARG A 75 -12.45 -6.81 -2.14
N ASN A 76 -13.74 -6.47 -2.26
CA ASN A 76 -14.70 -6.65 -1.18
C ASN A 76 -14.24 -5.98 0.11
N MET A 77 -13.78 -4.75 -0.01
CA MET A 77 -13.32 -4.00 1.15
C MET A 77 -14.49 -3.60 2.03
N GLN A 78 -14.34 -3.84 3.32
CA GLN A 78 -15.37 -3.57 4.31
C GLN A 78 -15.09 -2.27 5.06
N PRO A 79 -16.12 -1.51 5.46
CA PRO A 79 -15.90 -0.30 6.24
C PRO A 79 -15.31 -0.62 7.62
N GLY A 80 -14.53 0.30 8.13
CA GLY A 80 -13.88 0.14 9.43
C GLY A 80 -12.54 -0.57 9.40
N TRP A 81 -12.19 -1.22 8.29
CA TRP A 81 -10.88 -1.86 8.12
C TRP A 81 -9.95 -1.00 7.29
N GLY A 82 -8.65 -1.14 7.52
CA GLY A 82 -7.62 -0.51 6.72
C GLY A 82 -7.04 -1.46 5.69
N TYR A 83 -6.73 -0.93 4.52
CA TYR A 83 -6.11 -1.65 3.41
C TYR A 83 -4.99 -0.77 2.86
N GLY A 84 -3.87 -1.34 2.54
CA GLY A 84 -2.81 -0.50 2.03
C GLY A 84 -1.58 -1.25 1.54
N VAL A 85 -0.61 -0.46 1.16
CA VAL A 85 0.70 -0.93 0.70
C VAL A 85 1.76 -0.20 1.51
N ARG A 86 2.71 -0.93 2.05
CA ARG A 86 3.86 -0.35 2.73
C ARG A 86 5.13 -0.90 2.11
N TRP A 87 6.19 -0.13 2.21
CA TRP A 87 7.48 -0.53 1.64
C TRP A 87 8.61 -0.17 2.59
N ALA A 88 9.76 -0.79 2.35
CA ALA A 88 10.99 -0.53 3.10
C ALA A 88 12.11 -0.21 2.13
N TRP A 89 12.84 0.86 2.42
CA TRP A 89 14.01 1.26 1.63
C TRP A 89 15.23 0.46 2.07
#